data_2b4769910758c81a7704d7bc1a780ec4
#
_entry.id   2b4769910758c81a7704d7bc1a780ec4
#
_cell.length_a   1.000
_cell.length_b   1.000
_cell.length_c   1.000
_cell.angle_alpha   90.00
_cell.angle_beta   90.00
_cell.angle_gamma   90.00
#
_symmetry.space_group_name_H-M   'P 1'
#
loop_
_entity.id
_entity.type
_entity.pdbx_description
1 polymer ?
#
loop_
_entity_poly.entity_id
_entity_poly.type
_entity_poly.pdbx_seq_one_letter_code
_entity_poly.pdbx_strand_id
1 'polypeptide(L)'
;MDIQLQELIDKIKRDGIANAETEKNRIISDAEKKAAAIVKEAEAKADAAIKAAKAETERLEKASEDAIAQAGRNLIISFRDGINKELQALVTAETEKAMDKDLLKKLIPDVVKAWAANPEAEGLSVLLPETDLKALETGFKTSLKAQLSKGLEIKSDSSLSSGFRIGSKNGEAFYDFSAEEVAGLFSAYLNPKTAELMKRAASSISVEEKNEGTASAEDDAEDGVKTESSSHDTKKS
;
A
#
# COMPACT_ATOMS: atom_id res chain seq x y z
N MET A 1 -94.47 -42.11 -32.50
CA MET A 1 -93.02 -42.29 -32.76
C MET A 1 -92.28 -40.95 -32.80
N ASP A 2 -92.82 -39.86 -33.24
CA ASP A 2 -92.14 -38.57 -33.32
C ASP A 2 -91.76 -37.92 -31.95
N ILE A 3 -92.62 -38.11 -30.93
CA ILE A 3 -92.42 -37.53 -29.59
C ILE A 3 -91.15 -38.13 -28.94
N GLN A 4 -90.88 -39.41 -29.03
CA GLN A 4 -89.72 -40.09 -28.46
C GLN A 4 -88.45 -39.74 -29.18
N LEU A 5 -88.51 -39.46 -30.47
CA LEU A 5 -87.32 -39.02 -31.23
C LEU A 5 -86.92 -37.60 -30.87
N GLN A 6 -87.93 -36.72 -30.66
CA GLN A 6 -87.71 -35.34 -30.26
C GLN A 6 -87.15 -35.26 -28.84
N GLU A 7 -87.63 -36.05 -27.91
CA GLU A 7 -87.04 -36.15 -26.54
C GLU A 7 -85.60 -36.65 -26.55
N LEU A 8 -85.27 -37.59 -27.43
CA LEU A 8 -83.94 -38.11 -27.56
C LEU A 8 -82.96 -37.03 -28.15
N ILE A 9 -83.43 -36.29 -29.18
CA ILE A 9 -82.64 -35.18 -29.75
C ILE A 9 -82.42 -34.09 -28.73
N ASP A 10 -83.46 -33.71 -27.93
CA ASP A 10 -83.29 -32.68 -26.90
C ASP A 10 -82.37 -33.11 -25.75
N LYS A 11 -82.36 -34.40 -25.43
CA LYS A 11 -81.41 -34.97 -24.45
C LYS A 11 -80.01 -34.94 -24.96
N ILE A 12 -79.79 -35.39 -26.21
CA ILE A 12 -78.45 -35.36 -26.84
C ILE A 12 -77.92 -33.92 -26.92
N LYS A 13 -78.77 -32.94 -27.28
CA LYS A 13 -78.42 -31.53 -27.31
C LYS A 13 -78.02 -31.00 -25.91
N ARG A 14 -78.86 -31.30 -24.89
CA ARG A 14 -78.56 -30.89 -23.49
C ARG A 14 -77.28 -31.53 -22.96
N ASP A 15 -77.08 -32.81 -23.15
CA ASP A 15 -75.90 -33.54 -22.73
C ASP A 15 -74.67 -33.03 -23.48
N GLY A 16 -74.79 -32.76 -24.78
CA GLY A 16 -73.69 -32.16 -25.59
C GLY A 16 -73.35 -30.76 -25.14
N ILE A 17 -74.30 -29.89 -24.84
CA ILE A 17 -74.07 -28.54 -24.31
C ILE A 17 -73.42 -28.61 -22.92
N ALA A 18 -73.95 -29.46 -22.01
CA ALA A 18 -73.40 -29.64 -20.66
C ALA A 18 -71.96 -30.15 -20.68
N ASN A 19 -71.62 -31.11 -21.56
CA ASN A 19 -70.24 -31.60 -21.75
C ASN A 19 -69.38 -30.52 -22.33
N ALA A 20 -69.80 -29.73 -23.30
CA ALA A 20 -69.07 -28.64 -23.89
C ALA A 20 -68.79 -27.51 -22.87
N GLU A 21 -69.76 -27.18 -22.02
CA GLU A 21 -69.58 -26.22 -20.92
C GLU A 21 -68.58 -26.73 -19.89
N THR A 22 -68.64 -27.99 -19.51
CA THR A 22 -67.68 -28.61 -18.58
C THR A 22 -66.28 -28.59 -19.15
N GLU A 23 -66.08 -28.95 -20.41
CA GLU A 23 -64.80 -28.93 -21.05
C GLU A 23 -64.26 -27.50 -21.24
N LYS A 24 -65.10 -26.55 -21.62
CA LYS A 24 -64.76 -25.12 -21.66
C LYS A 24 -64.23 -24.64 -20.31
N ASN A 25 -65.00 -24.93 -19.23
CA ASN A 25 -64.58 -24.49 -17.88
C ASN A 25 -63.30 -25.17 -17.44
N ARG A 26 -63.09 -26.43 -17.80
CA ARG A 26 -61.80 -27.13 -17.56
C ARG A 26 -60.67 -26.46 -18.28
N ILE A 27 -60.79 -26.16 -19.57
CA ILE A 27 -59.77 -25.50 -20.40
C ILE A 27 -59.45 -24.13 -19.84
N ILE A 28 -60.48 -23.32 -19.47
CA ILE A 28 -60.25 -22.00 -18.89
C ILE A 28 -59.49 -22.10 -17.56
N SER A 29 -59.96 -22.97 -16.65
CA SER A 29 -59.31 -23.19 -15.36
C SER A 29 -57.83 -23.66 -15.51
N ASP A 30 -57.55 -24.55 -16.43
CA ASP A 30 -56.21 -25.02 -16.72
C ASP A 30 -55.32 -23.91 -17.32
N ALA A 31 -55.91 -23.05 -18.18
CA ALA A 31 -55.19 -21.89 -18.74
C ALA A 31 -54.87 -20.84 -17.66
N GLU A 32 -55.86 -20.54 -16.78
CA GLU A 32 -55.64 -19.62 -15.65
C GLU A 32 -54.58 -20.12 -14.68
N LYS A 33 -54.61 -21.42 -14.34
CA LYS A 33 -53.55 -22.03 -13.50
C LYS A 33 -52.16 -21.93 -14.15
N LYS A 34 -52.07 -22.20 -15.45
CA LYS A 34 -50.79 -22.07 -16.19
C LYS A 34 -50.32 -20.62 -16.24
N ALA A 35 -51.23 -19.67 -16.49
CA ALA A 35 -50.88 -18.25 -16.49
C ALA A 35 -50.37 -17.79 -15.12
N ALA A 36 -51.10 -18.16 -14.04
CA ALA A 36 -50.68 -17.86 -12.67
C ALA A 36 -49.31 -18.48 -12.32
N ALA A 37 -49.05 -19.71 -12.76
CA ALA A 37 -47.77 -20.37 -12.56
C ALA A 37 -46.61 -19.65 -13.29
N ILE A 38 -46.86 -19.22 -14.55
CA ILE A 38 -45.86 -18.47 -15.35
C ILE A 38 -45.54 -17.13 -14.69
N VAL A 39 -46.55 -16.38 -14.24
CA VAL A 39 -46.34 -15.09 -13.56
C VAL A 39 -45.57 -15.29 -12.27
N LYS A 40 -45.95 -16.24 -11.44
CA LYS A 40 -45.28 -16.56 -10.17
C LYS A 40 -43.79 -16.97 -10.41
N GLU A 41 -43.52 -17.76 -11.43
CA GLU A 41 -42.16 -18.15 -11.79
C GLU A 41 -41.36 -16.94 -12.29
N ALA A 42 -41.96 -16.07 -13.09
CA ALA A 42 -41.32 -14.85 -13.58
C ALA A 42 -40.98 -13.88 -12.42
N GLU A 43 -41.92 -13.68 -11.49
CA GLU A 43 -41.70 -12.88 -10.29
C GLU A 43 -40.57 -13.45 -9.42
N ALA A 44 -40.55 -14.75 -9.17
CA ALA A 44 -39.50 -15.40 -8.41
C ALA A 44 -38.11 -15.28 -9.08
N LYS A 45 -38.06 -15.37 -10.41
CA LYS A 45 -36.82 -15.16 -11.17
C LYS A 45 -36.36 -13.71 -11.11
N ALA A 46 -37.29 -12.75 -11.21
CA ALA A 46 -36.98 -11.33 -11.10
C ALA A 46 -36.42 -10.99 -9.71
N ASP A 47 -37.06 -11.45 -8.65
CA ASP A 47 -36.59 -11.26 -7.27
C ASP A 47 -35.21 -11.89 -7.02
N ALA A 48 -34.99 -13.10 -7.53
CA ALA A 48 -33.71 -13.75 -7.43
C ALA A 48 -32.59 -12.98 -8.18
N ALA A 49 -32.89 -12.45 -9.37
CA ALA A 49 -31.97 -11.65 -10.15
C ALA A 49 -31.64 -10.33 -9.45
N ILE A 50 -32.65 -9.64 -8.89
CA ILE A 50 -32.43 -8.39 -8.12
C ILE A 50 -31.58 -8.66 -6.88
N LYS A 51 -31.87 -9.74 -6.14
CA LYS A 51 -31.08 -10.11 -4.96
C LYS A 51 -29.62 -10.46 -5.31
N ALA A 52 -29.41 -11.18 -6.40
CA ALA A 52 -28.06 -11.51 -6.88
C ALA A 52 -27.30 -10.26 -7.32
N ALA A 53 -27.95 -9.34 -8.04
CA ALA A 53 -27.36 -8.07 -8.46
C ALA A 53 -26.95 -7.20 -7.26
N LYS A 54 -27.80 -7.08 -6.24
CA LYS A 54 -27.47 -6.34 -5.00
C LYS A 54 -26.27 -6.94 -4.28
N ALA A 55 -26.24 -8.26 -4.10
CA ALA A 55 -25.12 -8.94 -3.46
C ALA A 55 -23.81 -8.77 -4.25
N GLU A 56 -23.88 -8.77 -5.57
CA GLU A 56 -22.72 -8.54 -6.43
C GLU A 56 -22.23 -7.08 -6.35
N THR A 57 -23.15 -6.10 -6.29
CA THR A 57 -22.81 -4.69 -6.10
C THR A 57 -22.11 -4.47 -4.76
N GLU A 58 -22.67 -4.99 -3.66
CA GLU A 58 -22.04 -4.90 -2.33
C GLU A 58 -20.63 -5.54 -2.30
N ARG A 59 -20.49 -6.67 -2.99
CA ARG A 59 -19.18 -7.34 -3.12
C ARG A 59 -18.18 -6.50 -3.89
N LEU A 60 -18.61 -5.88 -4.99
CA LEU A 60 -17.75 -5.00 -5.81
C LEU A 60 -17.38 -3.71 -5.08
N GLU A 61 -18.30 -3.09 -4.36
CA GLU A 61 -18.03 -1.91 -3.53
C GLU A 61 -16.95 -2.23 -2.49
N LYS A 62 -17.13 -3.28 -1.71
CA LYS A 62 -16.15 -3.71 -0.71
C LYS A 62 -14.78 -4.05 -1.33
N ALA A 63 -14.78 -4.78 -2.44
CA ALA A 63 -13.53 -5.10 -3.13
C ALA A 63 -12.81 -3.86 -3.67
N SER A 64 -13.57 -2.85 -4.12
CA SER A 64 -13.03 -1.58 -4.59
C SER A 64 -12.43 -0.76 -3.45
N GLU A 65 -13.13 -0.67 -2.31
CA GLU A 65 -12.61 -0.01 -1.10
C GLU A 65 -11.31 -0.67 -0.62
N ASP A 66 -11.29 -2.01 -0.54
CA ASP A 66 -10.10 -2.76 -0.15
C ASP A 66 -8.92 -2.53 -1.14
N ALA A 67 -9.21 -2.49 -2.44
CA ALA A 67 -8.20 -2.23 -3.48
C ALA A 67 -7.63 -0.80 -3.38
N ILE A 68 -8.48 0.20 -3.17
CA ILE A 68 -8.05 1.60 -2.99
C ILE A 68 -7.20 1.72 -1.71
N ALA A 69 -7.64 1.14 -0.61
CA ALA A 69 -6.88 1.14 0.63
C ALA A 69 -5.51 0.45 0.48
N GLN A 70 -5.45 -0.66 -0.26
CA GLN A 70 -4.21 -1.35 -0.56
C GLN A 70 -3.28 -0.51 -1.46
N ALA A 71 -3.82 0.11 -2.50
CA ALA A 71 -3.05 1.00 -3.38
C ALA A 71 -2.48 2.20 -2.60
N GLY A 72 -3.27 2.80 -1.71
CA GLY A 72 -2.82 3.87 -0.82
C GLY A 72 -1.67 3.43 0.09
N ARG A 73 -1.77 2.27 0.72
CA ARG A 73 -0.68 1.70 1.53
C ARG A 73 0.60 1.48 0.71
N ASN A 74 0.46 0.90 -0.48
CA ASN A 74 1.60 0.64 -1.35
C ASN A 74 2.28 1.94 -1.81
N LEU A 75 1.51 2.98 -2.12
CA LEU A 75 2.03 4.30 -2.48
C LEU A 75 2.86 4.90 -1.35
N ILE A 76 2.34 4.88 -0.11
CA ILE A 76 3.06 5.41 1.07
C ILE A 76 4.36 4.64 1.31
N ILE A 77 4.34 3.31 1.19
CA ILE A 77 5.55 2.48 1.33
C ILE A 77 6.58 2.82 0.27
N SER A 78 6.17 2.86 -1.01
CA SER A 78 7.08 3.18 -2.12
C SER A 78 7.68 4.58 -2.01
N PHE A 79 6.89 5.54 -1.58
CA PHE A 79 7.35 6.91 -1.35
C PHE A 79 8.37 6.99 -0.23
N ARG A 80 8.09 6.35 0.91
CA ARG A 80 9.03 6.25 2.03
C ARG A 80 10.35 5.61 1.62
N ASP A 81 10.27 4.50 0.90
CA ASP A 81 11.46 3.75 0.47
C ASP A 81 12.27 4.57 -0.55
N GLY A 82 11.60 5.31 -1.44
CA GLY A 82 12.24 6.26 -2.35
C GLY A 82 13.00 7.36 -1.61
N ILE A 83 12.38 8.03 -0.64
CA ILE A 83 13.04 9.06 0.17
C ILE A 83 14.24 8.48 0.94
N ASN A 84 14.09 7.32 1.57
CA ASN A 84 15.19 6.70 2.31
C ASN A 84 16.37 6.37 1.40
N LYS A 85 16.10 5.91 0.18
CA LYS A 85 17.15 5.63 -0.83
C LYS A 85 17.92 6.89 -1.22
N GLU A 86 17.21 7.99 -1.49
CA GLU A 86 17.85 9.26 -1.84
C GLU A 86 18.64 9.84 -0.66
N LEU A 87 18.11 9.77 0.56
CA LEU A 87 18.82 10.18 1.76
C LEU A 87 20.09 9.34 1.99
N GLN A 88 20.01 8.03 1.80
CA GLN A 88 21.16 7.15 1.93
C GLN A 88 22.24 7.49 0.89
N ALA A 89 21.85 7.72 -0.37
CA ALA A 89 22.79 8.13 -1.41
C ALA A 89 23.48 9.47 -1.07
N LEU A 90 22.74 10.44 -0.54
CA LEU A 90 23.28 11.71 -0.10
C LEU A 90 24.26 11.54 1.07
N VAL A 91 23.89 10.76 2.09
CA VAL A 91 24.74 10.50 3.25
C VAL A 91 26.02 9.78 2.82
N THR A 92 25.92 8.80 1.91
CA THR A 92 27.09 8.10 1.36
C THR A 92 28.02 9.07 0.65
N ALA A 93 27.50 9.91 -0.24
CA ALA A 93 28.32 10.88 -0.98
C ALA A 93 29.01 11.92 -0.06
N GLU A 94 28.31 12.40 0.97
CA GLU A 94 28.90 13.32 1.94
C GLU A 94 29.92 12.61 2.85
N THR A 95 29.69 11.35 3.21
CA THR A 95 30.65 10.55 3.99
C THR A 95 31.93 10.28 3.18
N GLU A 96 31.81 9.97 1.88
CA GLU A 96 32.97 9.82 0.99
C GLU A 96 33.81 11.10 0.91
N LYS A 97 33.16 12.25 0.77
CA LYS A 97 33.85 13.54 0.76
C LYS A 97 34.51 13.85 2.10
N ALA A 98 33.84 13.53 3.21
CA ALA A 98 34.38 13.75 4.54
C ALA A 98 35.59 12.84 4.88
N MET A 99 35.64 11.64 4.28
CA MET A 99 36.76 10.70 4.41
C MET A 99 37.90 11.05 3.47
N ASP A 100 38.31 12.32 3.50
CA ASP A 100 39.43 12.81 2.73
C ASP A 100 40.80 12.34 3.30
N LYS A 101 41.86 12.61 2.53
CA LYS A 101 43.25 12.22 2.90
C LYS A 101 43.73 12.85 4.21
N ASP A 102 43.22 14.03 4.55
CA ASP A 102 43.65 14.74 5.77
C ASP A 102 42.98 14.11 7.00
N LEU A 103 41.72 13.68 6.90
CA LEU A 103 41.05 12.90 7.94
C LEU A 103 41.73 11.53 8.10
N LEU A 104 41.88 10.78 6.99
CA LEU A 104 42.48 9.43 7.04
C LEU A 104 43.88 9.44 7.62
N LYS A 105 44.69 10.46 7.32
CA LYS A 105 46.03 10.64 7.87
C LYS A 105 46.09 10.78 9.39
N LYS A 106 44.99 11.28 10.00
CA LYS A 106 44.87 11.42 11.46
C LYS A 106 44.16 10.21 12.07
N LEU A 107 43.06 9.82 11.49
CA LEU A 107 42.16 8.78 12.02
C LEU A 107 42.83 7.40 12.05
N ILE A 108 43.46 6.98 10.95
CA ILE A 108 44.09 5.66 10.86
C ILE A 108 45.15 5.42 11.93
N PRO A 109 46.12 6.35 12.15
CA PRO A 109 47.07 6.19 13.25
C PRO A 109 46.45 6.11 14.64
N ASP A 110 45.39 6.85 14.90
CA ASP A 110 44.73 6.84 16.19
C ASP A 110 43.94 5.52 16.42
N VAL A 111 43.25 5.03 15.41
CA VAL A 111 42.57 3.71 15.46
C VAL A 111 43.60 2.59 15.61
N VAL A 112 44.65 2.59 14.82
CA VAL A 112 45.70 1.55 14.93
C VAL A 112 46.37 1.55 16.28
N LYS A 113 46.67 2.71 16.89
CA LYS A 113 47.22 2.80 18.24
C LYS A 113 46.27 2.29 19.30
N ALA A 114 44.98 2.64 19.20
CA ALA A 114 43.97 2.14 20.12
C ALA A 114 43.81 0.61 20.05
N TRP A 115 43.84 0.05 18.83
CA TRP A 115 43.81 -1.38 18.62
C TRP A 115 45.08 -2.09 19.11
N ALA A 116 46.27 -1.54 18.83
CA ALA A 116 47.56 -2.08 19.25
C ALA A 116 47.75 -2.07 20.78
N ALA A 117 46.90 -1.38 21.52
CA ALA A 117 46.84 -1.43 22.99
C ALA A 117 46.08 -2.68 23.51
N ASN A 118 45.34 -3.38 22.68
CA ASN A 118 44.67 -4.63 23.05
C ASN A 118 45.68 -5.79 22.98
N PRO A 119 45.89 -6.55 24.09
CA PRO A 119 46.83 -7.68 24.11
C PRO A 119 46.50 -8.82 23.14
N GLU A 120 45.25 -8.94 22.74
CA GLU A 120 44.76 -9.99 21.81
C GLU A 120 44.97 -9.61 20.33
N ALA A 121 45.40 -8.39 20.04
CA ALA A 121 45.58 -7.89 18.66
C ALA A 121 46.96 -8.25 18.11
N GLU A 122 47.27 -9.55 17.97
CA GLU A 122 48.48 -9.98 17.27
C GLU A 122 48.32 -9.85 15.75
N GLY A 123 49.23 -9.12 15.11
CA GLY A 123 49.30 -8.98 13.65
C GLY A 123 48.15 -8.21 13.04
N LEU A 124 48.19 -6.88 13.14
CA LEU A 124 47.18 -6.00 12.54
C LEU A 124 47.43 -5.80 11.05
N SER A 125 46.33 -5.69 10.30
CA SER A 125 46.31 -5.32 8.91
C SER A 125 45.34 -4.15 8.69
N VAL A 126 45.76 -3.15 7.93
CA VAL A 126 44.96 -2.02 7.48
C VAL A 126 44.85 -2.08 5.96
N LEU A 127 43.63 -2.04 5.47
CA LEU A 127 43.32 -2.06 4.05
C LEU A 127 42.78 -0.69 3.62
N LEU A 128 43.27 -0.17 2.51
CA LEU A 128 42.97 1.16 1.96
C LEU A 128 42.73 1.08 0.45
N PRO A 129 41.99 2.03 -0.15
CA PRO A 129 42.04 2.24 -1.59
C PRO A 129 43.50 2.47 -2.07
N GLU A 130 43.81 1.94 -3.25
CA GLU A 130 45.15 2.05 -3.80
C GLU A 130 45.65 3.50 -3.94
N THR A 131 44.73 4.41 -4.31
CA THR A 131 45.01 5.85 -4.46
C THR A 131 45.41 6.51 -3.13
N ASP A 132 44.73 6.10 -2.04
CA ASP A 132 44.98 6.68 -0.72
C ASP A 132 46.23 6.07 -0.07
N LEU A 133 46.44 4.78 -0.27
CA LEU A 133 47.69 4.13 0.17
C LEU A 133 48.91 4.83 -0.41
N LYS A 134 48.97 5.05 -1.73
CA LYS A 134 50.06 5.74 -2.39
C LYS A 134 50.28 7.16 -1.86
N ALA A 135 49.21 7.89 -1.60
CA ALA A 135 49.23 9.26 -1.14
C ALA A 135 49.68 9.40 0.34
N LEU A 136 49.31 8.41 1.18
CA LEU A 136 49.52 8.47 2.64
C LEU A 136 50.72 7.64 3.13
N GLU A 137 51.35 6.88 2.26
CA GLU A 137 52.47 5.95 2.60
C GLU A 137 53.58 6.61 3.43
N THR A 138 54.04 7.76 3.01
CA THR A 138 55.14 8.49 3.70
C THR A 138 54.68 8.95 5.10
N GLY A 139 53.47 9.42 5.23
CA GLY A 139 52.87 9.83 6.51
C GLY A 139 52.72 8.66 7.49
N PHE A 140 52.30 7.51 7.00
CA PHE A 140 52.13 6.30 7.83
C PHE A 140 53.50 5.71 8.26
N LYS A 141 54.49 5.71 7.40
CA LYS A 141 55.85 5.30 7.77
C LYS A 141 56.42 6.11 8.96
N THR A 142 55.99 7.38 9.07
CA THR A 142 56.42 8.25 10.18
C THR A 142 55.56 8.06 11.42
N SER A 143 54.20 8.14 11.27
CA SER A 143 53.27 8.12 12.41
C SER A 143 53.05 6.74 13.02
N LEU A 144 53.25 5.65 12.26
CA LEU A 144 53.02 4.26 12.66
C LEU A 144 54.35 3.45 12.71
N LYS A 145 55.48 4.10 12.78
CA LYS A 145 56.80 3.43 12.77
C LYS A 145 56.94 2.31 13.82
N ALA A 146 56.44 2.54 15.03
CA ALA A 146 56.51 1.57 16.11
C ALA A 146 55.58 0.37 15.84
N GLN A 147 54.43 0.58 15.27
CA GLN A 147 53.43 -0.48 14.95
C GLN A 147 53.89 -1.29 13.74
N LEU A 148 54.42 -0.64 12.73
CA LEU A 148 55.04 -1.30 11.55
C LEU A 148 56.19 -2.23 11.98
N SER A 149 57.03 -1.78 12.94
CA SER A 149 58.12 -2.62 13.50
C SER A 149 57.57 -3.81 14.33
N LYS A 150 56.35 -3.74 14.82
CA LYS A 150 55.65 -4.83 15.52
C LYS A 150 54.81 -5.73 14.60
N GLY A 151 54.90 -5.55 13.28
CA GLY A 151 54.25 -6.39 12.30
C GLY A 151 52.90 -5.89 11.75
N LEU A 152 52.57 -4.60 11.93
CA LEU A 152 51.45 -3.98 11.23
C LEU A 152 51.69 -4.04 9.72
N GLU A 153 50.71 -4.51 8.96
CA GLU A 153 50.71 -4.48 7.50
C GLU A 153 49.70 -3.46 7.00
N ILE A 154 50.08 -2.69 5.98
CA ILE A 154 49.19 -1.76 5.29
C ILE A 154 49.12 -2.21 3.82
N LYS A 155 47.95 -2.53 3.33
CA LYS A 155 47.72 -3.10 1.99
C LYS A 155 46.66 -2.31 1.24
N SER A 156 46.68 -2.40 -0.09
CA SER A 156 45.60 -1.92 -0.93
C SER A 156 44.47 -2.93 -1.03
N ASP A 157 43.24 -2.42 -1.06
CA ASP A 157 42.03 -3.19 -1.35
C ASP A 157 41.24 -2.48 -2.46
N SER A 158 41.13 -3.13 -3.59
CA SER A 158 40.41 -2.60 -4.76
C SER A 158 38.88 -2.58 -4.60
N SER A 159 38.34 -3.25 -3.58
CA SER A 159 36.94 -3.24 -3.26
C SER A 159 36.48 -2.00 -2.48
N LEU A 160 37.44 -1.23 -1.94
CA LEU A 160 37.22 0.01 -1.21
C LEU A 160 37.18 1.22 -2.14
N SER A 161 36.10 1.98 -2.12
CA SER A 161 36.03 3.29 -2.80
C SER A 161 36.62 4.42 -1.97
N SER A 162 36.36 4.42 -0.66
CA SER A 162 36.82 5.39 0.31
C SER A 162 36.78 4.82 1.73
N GLY A 163 37.63 5.37 2.62
CA GLY A 163 37.76 4.87 4.00
C GLY A 163 38.81 3.79 4.14
N PHE A 164 38.67 2.93 5.16
CA PHE A 164 39.66 1.87 5.43
C PHE A 164 39.00 0.70 6.18
N ARG A 165 39.66 -0.46 6.15
CA ARG A 165 39.36 -1.61 7.01
C ARG A 165 40.53 -1.91 7.91
N ILE A 166 40.26 -2.31 9.15
CA ILE A 166 41.27 -2.76 10.11
C ILE A 166 40.89 -4.12 10.67
N GLY A 167 41.84 -5.01 10.76
CA GLY A 167 41.58 -6.34 11.29
C GLY A 167 42.83 -7.16 11.51
N SER A 168 42.62 -8.46 11.72
CA SER A 168 43.71 -9.42 11.88
C SER A 168 44.43 -9.65 10.53
N LYS A 169 45.72 -9.86 10.60
CA LYS A 169 46.57 -10.23 9.45
C LYS A 169 46.10 -11.51 8.74
N ASN A 170 45.46 -12.41 9.46
CA ASN A 170 44.96 -13.68 8.94
C ASN A 170 43.74 -13.50 8.03
N GLY A 171 43.14 -12.30 7.96
CA GLY A 171 41.99 -12.00 7.11
C GLY A 171 40.64 -12.56 7.60
N GLU A 172 40.56 -13.13 8.80
CA GLU A 172 39.36 -13.76 9.33
C GLU A 172 38.29 -12.79 9.83
N ALA A 173 38.71 -11.60 10.30
CA ALA A 173 37.79 -10.56 10.78
C ALA A 173 38.37 -9.16 10.51
N PHE A 174 37.48 -8.29 10.00
CA PHE A 174 37.76 -6.88 9.80
C PHE A 174 36.65 -6.03 10.43
N TYR A 175 37.09 -4.90 10.99
CA TYR A 175 36.15 -3.78 11.22
C TYR A 175 36.22 -2.88 10.01
N ASP A 176 35.06 -2.64 9.44
CA ASP A 176 34.90 -1.87 8.22
C ASP A 176 34.57 -0.41 8.55
N PHE A 177 35.50 0.47 8.22
CA PHE A 177 35.36 1.93 8.30
C PHE A 177 35.30 2.53 6.90
N SER A 178 34.79 1.79 5.91
CA SER A 178 34.48 2.34 4.60
C SER A 178 33.43 3.43 4.68
N ALA A 179 33.40 4.32 3.71
CA ALA A 179 32.39 5.36 3.63
C ALA A 179 30.96 4.75 3.54
N GLU A 180 30.82 3.61 2.86
CA GLU A 180 29.56 2.89 2.74
C GLU A 180 29.05 2.38 4.07
N GLU A 181 29.89 1.71 4.88
CA GLU A 181 29.50 1.19 6.19
C GLU A 181 29.20 2.31 7.19
N VAL A 182 30.01 3.35 7.21
CA VAL A 182 29.77 4.53 8.07
C VAL A 182 28.48 5.24 7.65
N ALA A 183 28.23 5.39 6.35
CA ALA A 183 26.96 5.92 5.85
C ALA A 183 25.76 5.02 6.19
N GLY A 184 25.95 3.70 6.18
CA GLY A 184 24.98 2.73 6.64
C GLY A 184 24.58 2.92 8.10
N LEU A 185 25.55 3.15 8.99
CA LEU A 185 25.31 3.45 10.40
C LEU A 185 24.53 4.75 10.60
N PHE A 186 24.89 5.81 9.85
CA PHE A 186 24.13 7.07 9.86
C PHE A 186 22.70 6.88 9.35
N SER A 187 22.53 6.13 8.27
CA SER A 187 21.21 5.82 7.71
C SER A 187 20.35 5.04 8.70
N ALA A 188 20.92 4.06 9.38
CA ALA A 188 20.21 3.29 10.43
C ALA A 188 19.73 4.20 11.59
N TYR A 189 20.51 5.22 11.93
CA TYR A 189 20.12 6.22 12.93
C TYR A 189 19.05 7.19 12.41
N LEU A 190 19.12 7.58 11.13
CA LEU A 190 18.22 8.57 10.52
C LEU A 190 16.85 7.97 10.13
N ASN A 191 16.80 6.71 9.71
CA ASN A 191 15.58 6.06 9.25
C ASN A 191 14.39 6.15 10.24
N PRO A 192 14.54 5.92 11.54
CA PRO A 192 13.46 6.11 12.50
C PRO A 192 12.98 7.57 12.59
N LYS A 193 13.89 8.53 12.46
CA LYS A 193 13.58 9.97 12.50
C LYS A 193 12.80 10.42 11.27
N THR A 194 13.19 9.97 10.09
CA THR A 194 12.46 10.24 8.85
C THR A 194 11.07 9.61 8.87
N ALA A 195 10.94 8.38 9.38
CA ALA A 195 9.65 7.71 9.53
C ALA A 195 8.70 8.48 10.48
N GLU A 196 9.22 9.00 11.58
CA GLU A 196 8.45 9.82 12.54
C GLU A 196 8.00 11.15 11.91
N LEU A 197 8.89 11.81 11.16
CA LEU A 197 8.58 13.05 10.43
C LEU A 197 7.48 12.83 9.39
N MET A 198 7.57 11.77 8.60
CA MET A 198 6.55 11.40 7.62
C MET A 198 5.20 11.11 8.27
N LYS A 199 5.19 10.39 9.40
CA LYS A 199 3.96 10.10 10.14
C LYS A 199 3.30 11.38 10.65
N ARG A 200 4.09 12.33 11.17
CA ARG A 200 3.57 13.65 11.62
C ARG A 200 3.02 14.47 10.46
N ALA A 201 3.72 14.50 9.32
CA ALA A 201 3.24 15.18 8.12
C ALA A 201 1.93 14.60 7.60
N ALA A 202 1.81 13.26 7.56
CA ALA A 202 0.55 12.61 7.17
C ALA A 202 -0.60 12.90 8.13
N SER A 203 -0.33 13.03 9.42
CA SER A 203 -1.35 13.37 10.44
C SER A 203 -1.83 14.82 10.33
N SER A 204 -0.97 15.76 9.93
CA SER A 204 -1.35 17.17 9.74
C SER A 204 -2.29 17.35 8.55
N ILE A 205 -2.06 16.63 7.45
CA ILE A 205 -2.92 16.67 6.26
C ILE A 205 -4.34 16.18 6.60
N SER A 206 -4.46 15.10 7.35
CA SER A 206 -5.77 14.54 7.74
C SER A 206 -6.59 15.44 8.69
N VAL A 207 -5.96 16.36 9.38
CA VAL A 207 -6.64 17.33 10.25
C VAL A 207 -7.18 18.53 9.45
N GLU A 208 -6.46 18.96 8.41
CA GLU A 208 -6.90 20.04 7.52
C GLU A 208 -8.11 19.62 6.68
N GLU A 209 -8.14 18.40 6.12
CA GLU A 209 -9.30 17.87 5.39
C GLU A 209 -10.57 17.79 6.26
N LYS A 210 -10.44 17.45 7.55
CA LYS A 210 -11.60 17.45 8.47
C LYS A 210 -12.12 18.83 8.77
N ASN A 211 -11.28 19.86 8.80
CA ASN A 211 -11.71 21.23 9.05
C ASN A 211 -12.37 21.87 7.82
N GLU A 212 -11.88 21.57 6.61
CA GLU A 212 -12.51 22.06 5.38
C GLU A 212 -13.86 21.39 5.10
N GLY A 213 -13.99 20.08 5.40
CA GLY A 213 -15.25 19.34 5.25
C GLY A 213 -16.36 19.77 6.21
N THR A 214 -16.03 20.33 7.38
CA THR A 214 -17.02 20.87 8.33
C THR A 214 -17.41 22.31 7.98
N ALA A 215 -16.53 23.10 7.38
CA ALA A 215 -16.85 24.46 6.95
C ALA A 215 -17.77 24.50 5.73
N SER A 216 -17.67 23.55 4.80
CA SER A 216 -18.57 23.46 3.63
C SER A 216 -19.94 22.89 3.96
N ALA A 217 -20.11 22.12 5.05
CA ALA A 217 -21.39 21.56 5.47
C ALA A 217 -22.26 22.53 6.28
N GLU A 218 -21.66 23.58 6.87
CA GLU A 218 -22.40 24.62 7.60
C GLU A 218 -22.93 25.72 6.67
N ASP A 219 -22.29 25.97 5.52
CA ASP A 219 -22.70 26.99 4.55
C ASP A 219 -23.89 26.56 3.69
N ASP A 220 -24.07 25.25 3.45
CA ASP A 220 -25.23 24.69 2.72
C ASP A 220 -26.51 24.55 3.57
N ALA A 221 -26.43 24.72 4.90
CA ALA A 221 -27.57 24.62 5.80
C ALA A 221 -28.29 25.96 6.06
N GLU A 222 -27.67 27.11 5.76
CA GLU A 222 -28.29 28.43 5.97
C GLU A 222 -29.08 28.95 4.76
N ASP A 223 -28.91 28.44 3.56
CA ASP A 223 -29.58 28.93 2.36
C ASP A 223 -30.92 28.21 2.04
N GLY A 224 -31.32 27.21 2.85
CA GLY A 224 -32.54 26.40 2.67
C GLY A 224 -33.81 26.91 3.37
N VAL A 225 -33.78 27.99 4.13
CA VAL A 225 -34.92 28.41 5.01
C VAL A 225 -35.65 29.71 4.60
N LYS A 226 -35.35 30.31 3.45
CA LYS A 226 -35.94 31.59 3.04
C LYS A 226 -36.78 31.62 1.77
N THR A 227 -37.54 30.57 1.43
CA THR A 227 -38.54 30.69 0.36
C THR A 227 -39.80 29.84 0.64
N GLU A 228 -40.56 30.15 1.69
CA GLU A 228 -42.00 29.83 1.76
C GLU A 228 -42.70 30.75 2.73
N SER A 229 -43.02 31.97 2.28
CA SER A 229 -44.20 32.71 2.79
C SER A 229 -44.45 33.94 1.91
N SER A 230 -45.22 33.79 0.85
CA SER A 230 -46.05 34.88 0.32
C SER A 230 -46.86 34.34 -0.86
N SER A 231 -48.10 34.15 -0.63
CA SER A 231 -49.23 34.56 -1.49
C SER A 231 -50.44 33.62 -1.34
N HIS A 232 -51.32 33.97 -0.46
CA HIS A 232 -52.71 33.65 -0.63
C HIS A 232 -53.54 34.82 -0.11
N ASP A 233 -53.90 35.68 -1.02
CA ASP A 233 -55.07 36.53 -0.81
C ASP A 233 -55.66 36.94 -2.16
N THR A 234 -56.71 36.27 -2.57
CA THR A 234 -57.52 36.63 -3.70
C THR A 234 -58.91 37.03 -3.21
N LYS A 235 -59.17 38.29 -3.32
CA LYS A 235 -60.44 38.90 -3.02
C LYS A 235 -61.32 38.95 -4.27
N LYS A 236 -62.60 38.55 -4.09
CA LYS A 236 -63.73 38.77 -4.97
C LYS A 236 -63.91 40.23 -5.44
N SER A 237 -64.26 40.41 -6.68
CA SER A 237 -65.45 41.09 -7.22
C SER A 237 -65.51 40.89 -8.72
#